data_3a8d01b7a5686862c9e351539698a7d0
#
_entry.id   3a8d01b7a5686862c9e351539698a7d0
#
_cell.length_a   1.000
_cell.length_b   1.000
_cell.length_c   1.000
_cell.angle_alpha   90.00
_cell.angle_beta   90.00
_cell.angle_gamma   90.00
#
_symmetry.space_group_name_H-M   'P 1'
#
loop_
_entity.id
_entity.type
_entity.pdbx_description
1 polymer ?
#
loop_
_entity_poly.entity_id
_entity_poly.type
_entity_poly.pdbx_seq_one_letter_code
_entity_poly.pdbx_strand_id
1 'polypeptide(L)'
;MTNSDTPSNLLQNKIEQVLQTVYDPDFPMVDIYTLGLIYKVNIDEENEKVHILMSFTSPSCPMADFIIESVKNAVMLVAPSYYTDVEITFDPMWNPNMIRDQDLQRMFDL
;
A
#
# COMPACT_ATOMS: atom_id res chain seq x y z
N MET A 1 -8.83 -28.15 1.43
CA MET A 1 -9.11 -26.74 1.29
C MET A 1 -8.09 -25.93 2.03
N THR A 2 -7.67 -24.89 1.43
CA THR A 2 -6.64 -24.07 2.02
C THR A 2 -7.23 -23.03 2.94
N ASN A 3 -6.38 -22.39 3.75
CA ASN A 3 -6.79 -21.31 4.64
C ASN A 3 -7.03 -19.99 3.90
N SER A 4 -6.88 -19.99 2.59
CA SER A 4 -7.09 -18.78 1.81
C SER A 4 -8.52 -18.29 1.84
N ASP A 5 -9.44 -19.11 2.33
CA ASP A 5 -10.85 -18.76 2.40
C ASP A 5 -11.23 -18.02 3.68
N THR A 6 -10.28 -17.79 4.60
CA THR A 6 -10.61 -17.03 5.79
C THR A 6 -10.93 -15.58 5.41
N PRO A 7 -11.88 -14.93 6.10
CA PRO A 7 -12.26 -13.56 5.75
C PRO A 7 -11.10 -12.57 5.75
N SER A 8 -10.17 -12.70 6.69
CA SER A 8 -9.04 -11.77 6.73
C SER A 8 -8.10 -11.97 5.54
N ASN A 9 -7.92 -13.21 5.08
CA ASN A 9 -7.08 -13.45 3.91
C ASN A 9 -7.74 -12.88 2.65
N LEU A 10 -9.04 -13.05 2.51
CA LEU A 10 -9.77 -12.51 1.37
C LEU A 10 -9.73 -11.00 1.36
N LEU A 11 -9.93 -10.39 2.52
CA LEU A 11 -9.92 -8.93 2.62
C LEU A 11 -8.52 -8.39 2.36
N GLN A 12 -7.50 -9.05 2.89
CA GLN A 12 -6.13 -8.63 2.64
C GLN A 12 -5.80 -8.66 1.15
N ASN A 13 -6.21 -9.72 0.46
CA ASN A 13 -5.99 -9.80 -0.98
C ASN A 13 -6.70 -8.68 -1.74
N LYS A 14 -7.93 -8.37 -1.34
CA LYS A 14 -8.68 -7.29 -1.97
C LYS A 14 -8.01 -5.94 -1.73
N ILE A 15 -7.52 -5.72 -0.53
CA ILE A 15 -6.82 -4.48 -0.20
C ILE A 15 -5.54 -4.36 -1.02
N GLU A 16 -4.76 -5.43 -1.10
CA GLU A 16 -3.54 -5.41 -1.90
C GLU A 16 -3.83 -5.16 -3.36
N GLN A 17 -4.91 -5.72 -3.88
CA GLN A 17 -5.30 -5.49 -5.26
C GLN A 17 -5.73 -4.04 -5.51
N VAL A 18 -6.51 -3.48 -4.59
CA VAL A 18 -6.99 -2.12 -4.78
C VAL A 18 -5.87 -1.10 -4.62
N LEU A 19 -4.87 -1.40 -3.80
CA LEU A 19 -3.71 -0.52 -3.67
C LEU A 19 -2.89 -0.46 -4.96
N GLN A 20 -3.04 -1.44 -5.84
CA GLN A 20 -2.40 -1.41 -7.14
C GLN A 20 -3.08 -0.44 -8.11
N THR A 21 -4.13 0.23 -7.68
CA THR A 21 -4.78 1.28 -8.46
C THR A 21 -4.39 2.68 -7.99
N VAL A 22 -3.59 2.78 -6.95
CA VAL A 22 -3.13 4.07 -6.40
C VAL A 22 -1.72 4.33 -6.94
N TYR A 23 -1.56 5.45 -7.64
CA TYR A 23 -0.31 5.77 -8.31
C TYR A 23 0.43 6.88 -7.58
N ASP A 24 1.76 6.77 -7.58
CA ASP A 24 2.62 7.79 -6.99
C ASP A 24 2.75 8.96 -7.97
N PRO A 25 2.49 10.21 -7.53
CA PRO A 25 2.61 11.36 -8.43
C PRO A 25 4.02 11.55 -9.01
N ASP A 26 5.05 11.12 -8.28
CA ASP A 26 6.43 11.20 -8.77
C ASP A 26 6.74 10.14 -9.82
N PHE A 27 6.00 9.03 -9.78
CA PHE A 27 6.17 7.93 -10.72
C PHE A 27 4.79 7.48 -11.21
N PRO A 28 4.13 8.30 -12.03
CA PRO A 28 2.71 8.09 -12.34
C PRO A 28 2.43 6.84 -13.17
N MET A 29 3.45 6.17 -13.66
CA MET A 29 3.28 4.94 -14.41
C MET A 29 3.29 3.70 -13.53
N VAL A 30 3.54 3.85 -12.24
CA VAL A 30 3.69 2.73 -11.32
C VAL A 30 2.85 2.97 -10.07
N ASP A 31 2.08 1.96 -9.67
CA ASP A 31 1.29 2.03 -8.46
C ASP A 31 2.16 1.88 -7.22
N ILE A 32 1.66 2.36 -6.10
CA ILE A 32 2.41 2.38 -4.84
C ILE A 32 2.69 0.98 -4.31
N TYR A 33 1.84 0.02 -4.60
CA TYR A 33 2.05 -1.35 -4.14
C TYR A 33 3.25 -1.97 -4.87
N THR A 34 3.27 -1.85 -6.19
CA THR A 34 4.38 -2.38 -7.00
C THR A 34 5.69 -1.67 -6.69
N LEU A 35 5.64 -0.37 -6.40
CA LEU A 35 6.83 0.38 -5.99
C LEU A 35 7.42 -0.11 -4.67
N GLY A 36 6.64 -0.86 -3.88
CA GLY A 36 7.11 -1.34 -2.60
C GLY A 36 6.95 -0.33 -1.47
N LEU A 37 6.07 0.63 -1.63
CA LEU A 37 5.81 1.64 -0.61
C LEU A 37 4.91 1.12 0.52
N ILE A 38 4.17 0.05 0.27
CA ILE A 38 3.31 -0.56 1.29
C ILE A 38 4.13 -1.59 2.04
N TYR A 39 4.46 -1.28 3.29
CA TYR A 39 5.30 -2.16 4.11
C TYR A 39 4.49 -3.21 4.85
N LYS A 40 3.29 -2.86 5.29
CA LYS A 40 2.50 -3.77 6.09
C LYS A 40 1.01 -3.42 5.99
N VAL A 41 0.18 -4.46 5.94
CA VAL A 41 -1.27 -4.32 6.00
C VAL A 41 -1.76 -5.20 7.15
N ASN A 42 -2.29 -4.58 8.20
CA ASN A 42 -2.85 -5.27 9.36
C ASN A 42 -4.35 -5.09 9.36
N ILE A 43 -5.07 -6.20 9.48
CA ILE A 43 -6.52 -6.19 9.53
C ILE A 43 -6.96 -6.68 10.90
N ASP A 44 -7.72 -5.85 11.60
CA ASP A 44 -8.31 -6.20 12.89
C ASP A 44 -9.81 -6.35 12.67
N GLU A 45 -10.24 -7.60 12.54
CA GLU A 45 -11.64 -7.90 12.26
C GLU A 45 -12.55 -7.60 13.44
N GLU A 46 -12.06 -7.76 14.66
CA GLU A 46 -12.87 -7.52 15.85
C GLU A 46 -13.25 -6.05 15.97
N ASN A 47 -12.31 -5.16 15.70
CA ASN A 47 -12.53 -3.72 15.82
C ASN A 47 -12.83 -3.08 14.47
N GLU A 48 -12.89 -3.87 13.42
CA GLU A 48 -13.14 -3.40 12.06
C GLU A 48 -12.19 -2.26 11.67
N LYS A 49 -10.89 -2.55 11.79
CA LYS A 49 -9.84 -1.58 11.45
C LYS A 49 -8.85 -2.18 10.48
N VAL A 50 -8.38 -1.33 9.58
CA VAL A 50 -7.28 -1.67 8.68
C VAL A 50 -6.15 -0.68 8.96
N HIS A 51 -4.99 -1.20 9.31
CA HIS A 51 -3.81 -0.36 9.54
C HIS A 51 -2.82 -0.61 8.43
N ILE A 52 -2.42 0.45 7.74
CA ILE A 52 -1.46 0.36 6.64
C ILE A 52 -0.21 1.14 7.03
N LEU A 53 0.92 0.43 7.03
CA LEU A 53 2.22 1.03 7.24
C LEU A 53 2.88 1.20 5.89
N MET A 54 3.21 2.44 5.55
CA MET A 54 3.78 2.73 4.24
C MET A 54 4.83 3.82 4.32
N SER A 55 5.55 3.99 3.24
CA SER A 55 6.55 5.04 3.12
C SER A 55 6.33 5.81 1.81
N PHE A 56 7.19 6.78 1.57
CA PHE A 56 7.24 7.52 0.31
C PHE A 56 8.62 7.34 -0.31
N THR A 57 8.73 7.62 -1.60
CA THR A 57 10.03 7.56 -2.28
C THR A 57 10.97 8.65 -1.80
N SER A 58 10.42 9.70 -1.20
CA SER A 58 11.20 10.81 -0.65
C SER A 58 10.53 11.30 0.63
N PRO A 59 11.31 11.62 1.69
CA PRO A 59 10.73 12.14 2.93
C PRO A 59 10.12 13.53 2.77
N SER A 60 10.42 14.23 1.70
CA SER A 60 9.87 15.56 1.45
C SER A 60 8.80 15.58 0.37
N CYS A 61 8.07 14.47 0.23
CA CYS A 61 7.01 14.36 -0.77
C CYS A 61 5.93 15.43 -0.53
N PRO A 62 5.72 16.37 -1.45
CA PRO A 62 4.72 17.41 -1.26
C PRO A 62 3.29 16.92 -1.42
N MET A 63 3.13 15.72 -1.99
CA MET A 63 1.82 15.13 -2.25
C MET A 63 1.44 14.09 -1.20
N ALA A 64 2.08 14.14 -0.02
CA ALA A 64 1.86 13.13 1.02
C ALA A 64 0.39 13.01 1.39
N ASP A 65 -0.28 14.14 1.65
CA ASP A 65 -1.69 14.12 2.04
C ASP A 65 -2.58 13.53 0.95
N PHE A 66 -2.27 13.83 -0.30
CA PHE A 66 -3.02 13.28 -1.42
C PHE A 66 -2.88 11.76 -1.49
N ILE A 67 -1.67 11.26 -1.31
CA ILE A 67 -1.42 9.82 -1.36
C ILE A 67 -2.13 9.12 -0.20
N ILE A 68 -2.05 9.69 1.00
CA ILE A 68 -2.71 9.12 2.17
C ILE A 68 -4.22 9.03 1.95
N GLU A 69 -4.83 10.11 1.45
CA GLU A 69 -6.26 10.11 1.15
C GLU A 69 -6.61 9.10 0.07
N SER A 70 -5.78 9.00 -0.95
CA SER A 70 -6.02 8.03 -2.03
C SER A 70 -5.97 6.60 -1.51
N VAL A 71 -5.04 6.30 -0.61
CA VAL A 71 -4.95 4.98 0.01
C VAL A 71 -6.21 4.69 0.84
N LYS A 72 -6.62 5.64 1.66
CA LYS A 72 -7.82 5.46 2.48
C LYS A 72 -9.06 5.24 1.61
N ASN A 73 -9.20 6.05 0.56
CA ASN A 73 -10.35 5.91 -0.35
C ASN A 73 -10.34 4.57 -1.07
N ALA A 74 -9.17 4.10 -1.48
CA ALA A 74 -9.06 2.81 -2.15
C ALA A 74 -9.47 1.68 -1.21
N VAL A 75 -9.02 1.70 0.03
CA VAL A 75 -9.37 0.67 1.00
C VAL A 75 -10.88 0.72 1.30
N MET A 76 -11.46 1.89 1.36
CA MET A 76 -12.89 2.03 1.60
C MET A 76 -13.75 1.39 0.52
N LEU A 77 -13.24 1.32 -0.71
CA LEU A 77 -13.98 0.67 -1.80
C LEU A 77 -14.19 -0.82 -1.55
N VAL A 78 -13.25 -1.47 -0.89
CA VAL A 78 -13.33 -2.92 -0.64
C VAL A 78 -13.66 -3.25 0.80
N ALA A 79 -13.52 -2.30 1.71
CA ALA A 79 -13.80 -2.50 3.13
C ALA A 79 -14.52 -1.29 3.71
N PRO A 80 -15.75 -1.00 3.24
CA PRO A 80 -16.45 0.24 3.64
C PRO A 80 -16.83 0.30 5.12
N SER A 81 -16.93 -0.85 5.79
CA SER A 81 -17.29 -0.86 7.21
C SER A 81 -16.06 -0.77 8.12
N TYR A 82 -14.86 -0.80 7.55
CA TYR A 82 -13.64 -0.76 8.35
C TYR A 82 -13.09 0.67 8.41
N TYR A 83 -12.54 1.00 9.55
CA TYR A 83 -11.79 2.24 9.69
C TYR A 83 -10.38 2.03 9.18
N THR A 84 -9.92 2.87 8.28
CA THR A 84 -8.59 2.76 7.70
C THR A 84 -7.66 3.78 8.33
N ASP A 85 -6.56 3.29 8.88
CA ASP A 85 -5.51 4.10 9.46
C ASP A 85 -4.23 3.92 8.65
N VAL A 86 -3.62 5.03 8.26
CA VAL A 86 -2.40 4.99 7.46
C VAL A 86 -1.27 5.62 8.28
N GLU A 87 -0.24 4.84 8.52
CA GLU A 87 0.93 5.29 9.25
C GLU A 87 2.10 5.40 8.27
N ILE A 88 2.80 6.53 8.32
CA ILE A 88 3.96 6.77 7.46
C ILE A 88 5.23 6.52 8.25
N THR A 89 6.16 5.79 7.66
CA THR A 89 7.45 5.52 8.26
C THR A 89 8.56 5.70 7.22
N PHE A 90 9.73 6.10 7.68
CA PHE A 90 10.93 6.15 6.85
C PHE A 90 12.01 5.23 7.42
N ASP A 91 11.59 4.25 8.22
CA ASP A 91 12.48 3.27 8.81
C ASP A 91 11.92 1.86 8.59
N PRO A 92 12.43 1.12 7.62
CA PRO A 92 13.53 1.50 6.71
C PRO A 92 13.08 2.51 5.65
N MET A 93 14.05 3.29 5.18
CA MET A 93 13.78 4.21 4.09
C MET A 93 13.59 3.43 2.80
N TRP A 94 12.66 3.88 1.97
CA TRP A 94 12.40 3.22 0.69
C TRP A 94 13.64 3.29 -0.21
N ASN A 95 13.89 2.20 -0.93
CA ASN A 95 14.92 2.16 -1.95
C ASN A 95 14.45 1.26 -3.10
N PRO A 96 15.07 1.36 -4.28
CA PRO A 96 14.61 0.62 -5.46
C PRO A 96 14.60 -0.90 -5.31
N ASN A 97 15.38 -1.45 -4.39
CA ASN A 97 15.36 -2.89 -4.15
C ASN A 97 14.03 -3.37 -3.59
N MET A 98 13.21 -2.48 -3.11
CA MET A 98 11.88 -2.80 -2.57
C MET A 98 10.82 -2.92 -3.64
N ILE A 99 11.11 -2.51 -4.86
CA ILE A 99 10.18 -2.61 -5.99
C ILE A 99 9.86 -4.09 -6.23
N ARG A 100 8.58 -4.40 -6.33
CA ARG A 100 8.12 -5.78 -6.44
C ARG A 100 8.24 -6.36 -7.83
N ASP A 101 8.36 -5.52 -8.85
CA ASP A 101 8.49 -5.93 -10.24
C ASP A 101 9.97 -5.89 -10.62
N GLN A 102 10.53 -7.04 -11.01
CA GLN A 102 11.96 -7.14 -11.31
C GLN A 102 12.35 -6.32 -12.53
N ASP A 103 11.52 -6.27 -13.54
CA ASP A 103 11.83 -5.47 -14.73
C ASP A 103 11.87 -3.99 -14.39
N LEU A 104 10.93 -3.56 -13.57
CA LEU A 104 10.89 -2.18 -13.11
C LEU A 104 12.08 -1.87 -12.22
N GLN A 105 12.45 -2.81 -11.35
CA GLN A 105 13.60 -2.65 -10.47
C GLN A 105 14.88 -2.40 -11.27
N ARG A 106 15.04 -3.10 -12.38
CA ARG A 106 16.20 -2.91 -13.25
C ARG A 106 16.25 -1.53 -13.87
N MET A 107 15.10 -0.93 -14.12
CA MET A 107 15.04 0.41 -14.68
C MET A 107 15.54 1.46 -13.70
N PHE A 108 15.41 1.19 -12.42
CA PHE A 108 15.88 2.08 -11.36
C PHE A 108 17.32 1.80 -10.94
N ASP A 109 17.81 0.62 -11.27
CA ASP A 109 19.13 0.17 -10.85
C ASP A 109 20.14 0.46 -11.95
N LEU A 110 20.70 1.64 -11.90
CA LEU A 110 21.71 2.09 -12.87
C LEU A 110 23.12 2.12 -12.26
#